data_4b25736ee48b5849054f400ce6133363
#
_entry.id   4b25736ee48b5849054f400ce6133363
#
_cell.length_a   1.000
_cell.length_b   1.000
_cell.length_c   1.000
_cell.angle_alpha   90.00
_cell.angle_beta   90.00
_cell.angle_gamma   90.00
#
_symmetry.space_group_name_H-M   'P 1'
#
loop_
_entity.id
_entity.type
_entity.pdbx_description
1 polymer ?
#
loop_
_entity_poly.entity_id
_entity_poly.type
_entity_poly.pdbx_seq_one_letter_code
_entity_poly.pdbx_strand_id
1 'polypeptide(L)'
;MKKMLSILMIACAIFTNAKAEETNMTNDKILVAYFSATGNTKSVAEKLATAINADLFEIVPEQLYTADDLDWHNEKSRSSVEMNDKSSRPAIASKIDEISQYNIVFVGSPIWWGREPAIMDTFIESYDFAGKTVIPFVTSGSSDIGDYGANLQSLAQNAKVLTGKRFSTNVTAEELKNWADEQIQ
;
A
#
# COMPACT_ATOMS: atom_id res chain seq x y z
N MET A 1 21.11 50.27 68.05
CA MET A 1 20.10 49.20 67.82
C MET A 1 19.72 49.23 66.35
N LYS A 2 20.38 48.41 65.49
CA LYS A 2 20.15 48.34 64.06
C LYS A 2 19.45 46.99 63.77
N LYS A 3 18.21 47.06 63.36
CA LYS A 3 17.44 45.85 62.90
C LYS A 3 17.85 45.50 61.47
N MET A 4 18.51 44.36 61.33
CA MET A 4 18.75 43.75 60.01
C MET A 4 17.48 43.01 59.56
N LEU A 5 16.96 43.44 58.40
CA LEU A 5 15.84 42.80 57.75
C LEU A 5 16.39 41.80 56.73
N SER A 6 16.24 40.51 57.00
CA SER A 6 16.61 39.43 56.03
C SER A 6 15.52 39.26 55.03
N ILE A 7 15.82 39.53 53.75
CA ILE A 7 14.94 39.25 52.64
C ILE A 7 15.21 37.81 52.16
N LEU A 8 14.22 36.94 52.37
CA LEU A 8 14.23 35.56 51.88
C LEU A 8 13.73 35.56 50.43
N MET A 9 14.65 35.38 49.48
CA MET A 9 14.28 35.15 48.07
C MET A 9 13.82 33.71 47.92
N ILE A 10 12.53 33.52 47.64
CA ILE A 10 11.96 32.24 47.20
C ILE A 10 12.13 32.14 45.68
N ALA A 11 13.08 31.34 45.26
CA ALA A 11 13.23 30.97 43.86
C ALA A 11 12.14 29.97 43.49
N CYS A 12 11.12 30.43 42.74
CA CYS A 12 10.08 29.59 42.20
C CYS A 12 10.65 28.87 40.97
N ALA A 13 11.06 27.62 41.09
CA ALA A 13 11.46 26.77 39.97
C ALA A 13 10.21 26.33 39.24
N ILE A 14 9.97 26.93 38.07
CA ILE A 14 8.93 26.49 37.16
C ILE A 14 9.44 25.23 36.44
N PHE A 15 9.03 24.06 36.93
CA PHE A 15 9.20 22.82 36.21
C PHE A 15 8.19 22.84 35.05
N THR A 16 8.63 23.18 33.85
CA THR A 16 7.88 22.91 32.63
C THR A 16 7.92 21.42 32.38
N ASN A 17 6.84 20.73 32.70
CA ASN A 17 6.60 19.36 32.28
C ASN A 17 6.43 19.38 30.75
N ALA A 18 7.51 19.23 30.00
CA ALA A 18 7.45 18.84 28.61
C ALA A 18 6.97 17.39 28.60
N LYS A 19 5.65 17.22 28.45
CA LYS A 19 5.06 15.94 28.13
C LYS A 19 5.60 15.58 26.74
N ALA A 20 6.58 14.68 26.68
CA ALA A 20 6.92 14.02 25.44
C ALA A 20 5.62 13.35 24.96
N GLU A 21 5.08 13.77 23.84
CA GLU A 21 4.11 12.98 23.10
C GLU A 21 4.84 11.68 22.75
N GLU A 22 4.57 10.64 23.53
CA GLU A 22 4.80 9.28 23.08
C GLU A 22 3.97 9.14 21.81
N THR A 23 4.64 9.21 20.66
CA THR A 23 4.07 8.72 19.40
C THR A 23 3.73 7.27 19.67
N ASN A 24 2.47 7.02 19.89
CA ASN A 24 1.91 5.69 20.01
C ASN A 24 2.16 5.04 18.64
N MET A 25 3.34 4.41 18.49
CA MET A 25 3.61 3.55 17.35
C MET A 25 2.64 2.39 17.51
N THR A 26 1.46 2.52 16.92
CA THR A 26 0.55 1.39 16.75
C THR A 26 1.39 0.32 16.09
N ASN A 27 1.46 -0.86 16.73
CA ASN A 27 2.17 -2.00 16.18
C ASN A 27 1.31 -2.57 15.03
N ASP A 28 1.02 -1.68 14.05
CA ASP A 28 0.18 -2.01 12.92
C ASP A 28 0.89 -3.03 12.05
N LYS A 29 0.27 -4.19 11.93
CA LYS A 29 0.77 -5.21 11.03
C LYS A 29 0.49 -4.79 9.60
N ILE A 30 1.53 -4.75 8.78
CA ILE A 30 1.50 -4.25 7.41
C ILE A 30 1.63 -5.41 6.44
N LEU A 31 0.81 -5.41 5.40
CA LEU A 31 0.90 -6.33 4.27
C LEU A 31 1.27 -5.56 3.00
N VAL A 32 2.14 -6.14 2.19
CA VAL A 32 2.37 -5.75 0.80
C VAL A 32 1.84 -6.88 -0.09
N ALA A 33 0.64 -6.71 -0.62
CA ALA A 33 0.04 -7.63 -1.58
C ALA A 33 0.29 -7.13 -3.01
N TYR A 34 0.66 -8.01 -3.94
CA TYR A 34 0.96 -7.59 -5.31
C TYR A 34 0.64 -8.66 -6.35
N PHE A 35 0.29 -8.19 -7.54
CA PHE A 35 0.27 -8.99 -8.77
C PHE A 35 1.40 -8.57 -9.70
N SER A 36 2.07 -9.54 -10.32
CA SER A 36 3.17 -9.27 -11.27
C SER A 36 3.27 -10.34 -12.35
N ALA A 37 2.86 -10.02 -13.58
CA ALA A 37 2.96 -10.98 -14.69
C ALA A 37 4.38 -11.13 -15.26
N THR A 38 5.23 -10.09 -15.14
CA THR A 38 6.57 -10.03 -15.76
C THR A 38 7.70 -9.76 -14.77
N GLY A 39 7.42 -9.77 -13.46
CA GLY A 39 8.41 -9.56 -12.40
C GLY A 39 8.68 -8.09 -12.03
N ASN A 40 8.21 -7.12 -12.80
CA ASN A 40 8.47 -5.70 -12.53
C ASN A 40 7.85 -5.23 -11.21
N THR A 41 6.56 -5.47 -11.00
CA THR A 41 5.87 -5.11 -9.76
C THR A 41 6.41 -5.93 -8.59
N LYS A 42 6.73 -7.22 -8.80
CA LYS A 42 7.37 -8.08 -7.80
C LYS A 42 8.63 -7.44 -7.23
N SER A 43 9.55 -6.99 -8.10
CA SER A 43 10.79 -6.35 -7.66
C SER A 43 10.56 -5.11 -6.79
N VAL A 44 9.54 -4.30 -7.09
CA VAL A 44 9.19 -3.12 -6.28
C VAL A 44 8.54 -3.54 -4.97
N ALA A 45 7.62 -4.51 -5.00
CA ALA A 45 6.93 -5.03 -3.81
C ALA A 45 7.90 -5.65 -2.79
N GLU A 46 8.86 -6.45 -3.25
CA GLU A 46 9.90 -7.05 -2.39
C GLU A 46 10.76 -5.99 -1.71
N LYS A 47 11.19 -4.97 -2.47
CA LYS A 47 11.95 -3.83 -1.92
C LYS A 47 11.12 -3.05 -0.89
N LEU A 48 9.84 -2.78 -1.19
CA LEU A 48 8.95 -2.06 -0.28
C LEU A 48 8.75 -2.86 1.00
N ALA A 49 8.35 -4.13 0.91
CA ALA A 49 8.12 -4.98 2.07
C ALA A 49 9.34 -5.07 2.98
N THR A 50 10.55 -5.23 2.38
CA THR A 50 11.81 -5.25 3.13
C THR A 50 12.08 -3.90 3.81
N ALA A 51 11.87 -2.79 3.11
CA ALA A 51 12.17 -1.45 3.60
C ALA A 51 11.31 -1.02 4.82
N ILE A 52 10.06 -1.52 4.89
CA ILE A 52 9.10 -1.19 5.95
C ILE A 52 8.82 -2.35 6.91
N ASN A 53 9.56 -3.47 6.78
CA ASN A 53 9.38 -4.69 7.59
C ASN A 53 7.93 -5.21 7.56
N ALA A 54 7.34 -5.29 6.37
CA ALA A 54 5.99 -5.78 6.12
C ALA A 54 5.98 -7.23 5.65
N ASP A 55 4.87 -7.92 5.88
CA ASP A 55 4.61 -9.22 5.26
C ASP A 55 4.40 -9.04 3.75
N LEU A 56 4.83 -10.02 2.97
CA LEU A 56 4.72 -9.98 1.51
C LEU A 56 3.77 -11.09 1.02
N PHE A 57 2.86 -10.74 0.11
CA PHE A 57 1.92 -11.68 -0.48
C PHE A 57 1.84 -11.51 -2.01
N GLU A 58 2.12 -12.58 -2.75
CA GLU A 58 1.95 -12.61 -4.20
C GLU A 58 0.54 -13.08 -4.56
N ILE A 59 -0.19 -12.24 -5.31
CA ILE A 59 -1.47 -12.58 -5.90
C ILE A 59 -1.18 -13.44 -7.14
N VAL A 60 -1.28 -14.75 -6.99
CA VAL A 60 -0.97 -15.71 -8.04
C VAL A 60 -2.25 -16.09 -8.77
N PRO A 61 -2.38 -15.81 -10.09
CA PRO A 61 -3.54 -16.26 -10.85
C PRO A 61 -3.56 -17.80 -10.92
N GLU A 62 -4.75 -18.38 -10.88
CA GLU A 62 -4.91 -19.83 -11.03
C GLU A 62 -4.32 -20.32 -12.35
N GLN A 63 -4.43 -19.52 -13.38
CA GLN A 63 -3.83 -19.75 -14.69
C GLN A 63 -2.78 -18.66 -14.94
N LEU A 64 -1.49 -19.03 -14.94
CA LEU A 64 -0.40 -18.07 -15.19
C LEU A 64 -0.53 -17.45 -16.59
N TYR A 65 -0.18 -16.17 -16.72
CA TYR A 65 -0.15 -15.49 -18.01
C TYR A 65 1.08 -15.92 -18.81
N THR A 66 0.86 -16.38 -20.03
CA THR A 66 1.90 -16.62 -21.03
C THR A 66 2.27 -15.33 -21.77
N ALA A 67 3.33 -15.37 -22.57
CA ALA A 67 3.66 -14.23 -23.44
C ALA A 67 2.52 -13.88 -24.42
N ASP A 68 1.86 -14.89 -24.95
CA ASP A 68 0.70 -14.70 -25.86
C ASP A 68 -0.50 -14.10 -25.14
N ASP A 69 -0.73 -14.47 -23.85
CA ASP A 69 -1.77 -13.86 -23.02
C ASP A 69 -1.53 -12.37 -22.74
N LEU A 70 -0.27 -11.95 -22.77
CA LEU A 70 0.15 -10.58 -22.48
C LEU A 70 0.35 -9.73 -23.75
N ASP A 71 0.11 -10.26 -24.94
CA ASP A 71 0.20 -9.50 -26.18
C ASP A 71 -0.92 -8.46 -26.30
N TRP A 72 -0.63 -7.26 -25.83
CA TRP A 72 -1.56 -6.14 -25.83
C TRP A 72 -1.90 -5.59 -27.24
N HIS A 73 -1.17 -6.00 -28.28
CA HIS A 73 -1.52 -5.70 -29.68
C HIS A 73 -2.58 -6.68 -30.23
N ASN A 74 -2.80 -7.80 -29.56
CA ASN A 74 -3.80 -8.78 -29.93
C ASN A 74 -5.07 -8.59 -29.10
N GLU A 75 -6.13 -8.09 -29.73
CA GLU A 75 -7.44 -7.90 -29.05
C GLU A 75 -8.04 -9.18 -28.49
N LYS A 76 -7.56 -10.35 -28.95
CA LYS A 76 -8.00 -11.67 -28.51
C LYS A 76 -7.10 -12.30 -27.46
N SER A 77 -5.99 -11.64 -27.09
CA SER A 77 -5.17 -12.10 -25.99
C SER A 77 -5.98 -12.09 -24.68
N ARG A 78 -5.63 -12.95 -23.76
CA ARG A 78 -6.34 -13.07 -22.49
C ARG A 78 -6.38 -11.73 -21.74
N SER A 79 -5.27 -11.04 -21.65
CA SER A 79 -5.20 -9.73 -20.98
C SER A 79 -6.10 -8.69 -21.68
N SER A 80 -6.13 -8.65 -23.03
CA SER A 80 -7.01 -7.75 -23.77
C SER A 80 -8.49 -8.06 -23.51
N VAL A 81 -8.88 -9.34 -23.53
CA VAL A 81 -10.25 -9.78 -23.25
C VAL A 81 -10.67 -9.42 -21.83
N GLU A 82 -9.83 -9.74 -20.83
CA GLU A 82 -10.08 -9.43 -19.42
C GLU A 82 -10.22 -7.92 -19.17
N MET A 83 -9.38 -7.10 -19.81
CA MET A 83 -9.41 -5.64 -19.62
C MET A 83 -10.57 -4.96 -20.34
N ASN A 84 -11.09 -5.54 -21.43
CA ASN A 84 -12.27 -5.04 -22.15
C ASN A 84 -13.59 -5.39 -21.44
N ASP A 85 -13.60 -6.40 -20.58
CA ASP A 85 -14.75 -6.78 -19.75
C ASP A 85 -14.57 -6.32 -18.30
N LYS A 86 -15.27 -5.26 -17.91
CA LYS A 86 -15.24 -4.72 -16.54
C LYS A 86 -15.76 -5.70 -15.48
N SER A 87 -16.50 -6.72 -15.88
CA SER A 87 -16.98 -7.80 -14.99
C SER A 87 -16.00 -8.95 -14.86
N SER A 88 -14.91 -8.93 -15.60
CA SER A 88 -13.89 -9.99 -15.56
C SER A 88 -13.30 -10.13 -14.16
N ARG A 89 -13.25 -11.36 -13.66
CA ARG A 89 -12.70 -11.72 -12.35
C ARG A 89 -11.83 -12.98 -12.48
N PRO A 90 -10.57 -12.83 -12.95
CA PRO A 90 -9.64 -13.95 -13.05
C PRO A 90 -9.44 -14.63 -11.69
N ALA A 91 -9.51 -15.96 -11.66
CA ALA A 91 -9.36 -16.71 -10.42
C ALA A 91 -7.95 -16.62 -9.84
N ILE A 92 -7.84 -16.62 -8.49
CA ILE A 92 -6.60 -16.52 -7.73
C ILE A 92 -6.34 -17.86 -7.05
N ALA A 93 -5.13 -18.41 -7.25
CA ALA A 93 -4.68 -19.64 -6.60
C ALA A 93 -4.13 -19.42 -5.19
N SER A 94 -3.49 -18.26 -4.95
CA SER A 94 -2.95 -17.91 -3.64
C SER A 94 -4.03 -17.46 -2.68
N LYS A 95 -3.83 -17.68 -1.37
CA LYS A 95 -4.80 -17.29 -0.34
C LYS A 95 -4.07 -16.71 0.87
N ILE A 96 -4.63 -15.62 1.42
CA ILE A 96 -4.25 -15.09 2.73
C ILE A 96 -5.15 -15.78 3.77
N ASP A 97 -4.55 -16.45 4.73
CA ASP A 97 -5.32 -17.18 5.74
C ASP A 97 -6.09 -16.23 6.66
N GLU A 98 -5.48 -15.10 7.03
CA GLU A 98 -6.08 -14.15 7.97
C GLU A 98 -5.74 -12.70 7.60
N ILE A 99 -6.54 -12.08 6.74
CA ILE A 99 -6.40 -10.67 6.35
C ILE A 99 -6.71 -9.72 7.53
N SER A 100 -7.50 -10.15 8.51
CA SER A 100 -7.92 -9.37 9.67
C SER A 100 -6.76 -8.87 10.53
N GLN A 101 -5.63 -9.60 10.53
CA GLN A 101 -4.44 -9.23 11.29
C GLN A 101 -3.71 -7.97 10.79
N TYR A 102 -4.02 -7.51 9.57
CA TYR A 102 -3.37 -6.35 8.95
C TYR A 102 -4.27 -5.12 9.04
N ASN A 103 -3.72 -4.01 9.51
CA ASN A 103 -4.40 -2.71 9.54
C ASN A 103 -4.10 -1.88 8.29
N ILE A 104 -2.92 -2.11 7.69
CA ILE A 104 -2.43 -1.40 6.52
C ILE A 104 -2.09 -2.42 5.44
N VAL A 105 -2.62 -2.21 4.25
CA VAL A 105 -2.39 -3.09 3.10
C VAL A 105 -1.95 -2.26 1.90
N PHE A 106 -0.68 -2.41 1.53
CA PHE A 106 -0.20 -1.91 0.23
C PHE A 106 -0.64 -2.88 -0.86
N VAL A 107 -1.16 -2.34 -1.97
CA VAL A 107 -1.69 -3.14 -3.08
C VAL A 107 -1.00 -2.75 -4.38
N GLY A 108 -0.18 -3.65 -4.89
CA GLY A 108 0.70 -3.40 -6.04
C GLY A 108 0.29 -4.12 -7.31
N SER A 109 0.33 -3.42 -8.46
CA SER A 109 0.08 -4.03 -9.77
C SER A 109 0.79 -3.31 -10.91
N PRO A 110 0.92 -3.92 -12.11
CA PRO A 110 1.17 -3.15 -13.32
C PRO A 110 -0.05 -2.31 -13.67
N ILE A 111 0.10 -1.41 -14.65
CA ILE A 111 -1.02 -0.73 -15.33
C ILE A 111 -1.26 -1.40 -16.68
N TRP A 112 -2.47 -1.89 -16.87
CA TRP A 112 -2.97 -2.43 -18.15
C TRP A 112 -4.13 -1.58 -18.66
N TRP A 113 -4.08 -1.09 -19.89
CA TRP A 113 -5.12 -0.24 -20.49
C TRP A 113 -5.58 0.93 -19.60
N GLY A 114 -4.61 1.54 -18.86
CA GLY A 114 -4.86 2.73 -18.04
C GLY A 114 -5.45 2.46 -16.64
N ARG A 115 -5.61 1.19 -16.26
CA ARG A 115 -6.11 0.79 -14.93
C ARG A 115 -5.34 -0.42 -14.39
N GLU A 116 -5.69 -0.85 -13.19
CA GLU A 116 -5.25 -2.13 -12.61
C GLU A 116 -5.75 -3.33 -13.42
N PRO A 117 -5.00 -4.43 -13.49
CA PRO A 117 -5.47 -5.70 -14.05
C PRO A 117 -6.70 -6.24 -13.31
N ALA A 118 -7.64 -6.85 -14.03
CA ALA A 118 -8.92 -7.37 -13.50
C ALA A 118 -8.75 -8.34 -12.30
N ILE A 119 -7.61 -9.02 -12.19
CA ILE A 119 -7.28 -9.89 -11.04
C ILE A 119 -7.17 -9.11 -9.72
N MET A 120 -6.87 -7.80 -9.77
CA MET A 120 -6.82 -6.95 -8.59
C MET A 120 -8.23 -6.70 -8.04
N ASP A 121 -9.23 -6.58 -8.93
CA ASP A 121 -10.64 -6.50 -8.54
C ASP A 121 -11.06 -7.78 -7.81
N THR A 122 -10.68 -8.96 -8.37
CA THR A 122 -10.90 -10.25 -7.69
C THR A 122 -10.29 -10.28 -6.30
N PHE A 123 -9.04 -9.81 -6.16
CA PHE A 123 -8.35 -9.79 -4.87
C PHE A 123 -9.09 -8.93 -3.84
N ILE A 124 -9.47 -7.72 -4.21
CA ILE A 124 -10.16 -6.81 -3.29
C ILE A 124 -11.54 -7.35 -2.88
N GLU A 125 -12.27 -7.97 -3.80
CA GLU A 125 -13.59 -8.55 -3.52
C GLU A 125 -13.50 -9.86 -2.71
N SER A 126 -12.34 -10.52 -2.69
CA SER A 126 -12.14 -11.80 -1.99
C SER A 126 -11.93 -11.67 -0.48
N TYR A 127 -11.69 -10.46 0.04
CA TYR A 127 -11.37 -10.23 1.45
C TYR A 127 -12.14 -9.06 2.04
N ASP A 128 -12.29 -9.05 3.36
CA ASP A 128 -12.87 -7.92 4.10
C ASP A 128 -11.78 -6.89 4.45
N PHE A 129 -11.86 -5.73 3.80
CA PHE A 129 -11.00 -4.58 4.05
C PHE A 129 -11.62 -3.52 4.98
N ALA A 130 -12.76 -3.80 5.61
CA ALA A 130 -13.41 -2.85 6.51
C ALA A 130 -12.45 -2.38 7.63
N GLY A 131 -12.36 -1.06 7.80
CA GLY A 131 -11.50 -0.42 8.81
C GLY A 131 -10.01 -0.41 8.49
N LYS A 132 -9.58 -0.99 7.36
CA LYS A 132 -8.17 -1.00 6.94
C LYS A 132 -7.82 0.21 6.09
N THR A 133 -6.54 0.60 6.12
CA THR A 133 -5.97 1.55 5.16
C THR A 133 -5.39 0.77 3.98
N VAL A 134 -5.88 1.03 2.78
CA VAL A 134 -5.41 0.41 1.52
C VAL A 134 -4.63 1.45 0.73
N ILE A 135 -3.40 1.12 0.36
CA ILE A 135 -2.46 2.05 -0.27
C ILE A 135 -2.01 1.46 -1.60
N PRO A 136 -2.56 1.91 -2.74
CA PRO A 136 -2.17 1.38 -4.04
C PRO A 136 -0.80 1.88 -4.47
N PHE A 137 -0.05 1.01 -5.16
CA PHE A 137 1.14 1.40 -5.91
C PHE A 137 1.18 0.66 -7.24
N VAL A 138 1.77 1.30 -8.23
CA VAL A 138 1.82 0.69 -9.57
C VAL A 138 3.20 0.78 -10.18
N THR A 139 3.47 -0.16 -11.09
CA THR A 139 4.62 -0.11 -11.98
C THR A 139 4.17 0.06 -13.42
N SER A 140 4.74 1.03 -14.11
CA SER A 140 4.49 1.24 -15.54
C SER A 140 5.68 1.92 -16.19
N GLY A 141 5.81 1.80 -17.52
CA GLY A 141 6.83 2.50 -18.30
C GLY A 141 6.61 4.01 -18.30
N SER A 142 5.36 4.45 -18.49
CA SER A 142 5.01 5.87 -18.60
C SER A 142 3.64 6.24 -18.05
N SER A 143 2.68 5.30 -18.02
CA SER A 143 1.33 5.57 -17.51
C SER A 143 1.37 5.86 -16.03
N ASP A 144 0.65 6.90 -15.60
CA ASP A 144 0.46 7.22 -14.19
C ASP A 144 -0.52 6.23 -13.53
N ILE A 145 -0.70 6.33 -12.21
CA ILE A 145 -1.60 5.46 -11.43
C ILE A 145 -3.07 5.63 -11.80
N GLY A 146 -3.45 6.76 -12.41
CA GLY A 146 -4.82 7.03 -12.85
C GLY A 146 -5.84 6.91 -11.73
N ASP A 147 -6.97 6.29 -12.05
CA ASP A 147 -8.12 6.15 -11.13
C ASP A 147 -8.04 4.91 -10.24
N TYR A 148 -6.89 4.25 -10.16
CA TYR A 148 -6.74 2.99 -9.41
C TYR A 148 -7.25 3.09 -7.97
N GLY A 149 -6.86 4.13 -7.24
CA GLY A 149 -7.36 4.33 -5.87
C GLY A 149 -8.89 4.46 -5.80
N ALA A 150 -9.49 5.19 -6.74
CA ALA A 150 -10.95 5.35 -6.82
C ALA A 150 -11.66 4.03 -7.16
N ASN A 151 -11.09 3.23 -8.07
CA ASN A 151 -11.62 1.90 -8.40
C ASN A 151 -11.57 0.98 -7.18
N LEU A 152 -10.43 0.90 -6.47
CA LEU A 152 -10.33 0.12 -5.23
C LEU A 152 -11.31 0.59 -4.16
N GLN A 153 -11.51 1.91 -4.00
CA GLN A 153 -12.48 2.46 -3.03
C GLN A 153 -13.91 2.02 -3.35
N SER A 154 -14.25 1.89 -4.63
CA SER A 154 -15.58 1.43 -5.04
C SER A 154 -15.84 -0.04 -4.69
N LEU A 155 -14.80 -0.87 -4.68
CA LEU A 155 -14.86 -2.30 -4.33
C LEU A 155 -14.71 -2.53 -2.82
N ALA A 156 -13.83 -1.78 -2.16
CA ALA A 156 -13.57 -1.84 -0.71
C ALA A 156 -14.25 -0.68 0.03
N GLN A 157 -15.59 -0.62 -0.01
CA GLN A 157 -16.39 0.54 0.43
C GLN A 157 -16.13 1.00 1.87
N ASN A 158 -15.78 0.06 2.77
CA ASN A 158 -15.56 0.33 4.20
C ASN A 158 -14.07 0.45 4.56
N ALA A 159 -13.17 0.46 3.58
CA ALA A 159 -11.76 0.74 3.75
C ALA A 159 -11.45 2.23 3.55
N LYS A 160 -10.34 2.70 4.10
CA LYS A 160 -9.75 3.99 3.74
C LYS A 160 -8.75 3.75 2.61
N VAL A 161 -9.13 4.04 1.37
CA VAL A 161 -8.23 3.90 0.22
C VAL A 161 -7.52 5.22 -0.05
N LEU A 162 -6.18 5.20 -0.11
CA LEU A 162 -5.37 6.37 -0.44
C LEU A 162 -5.11 6.46 -1.95
N THR A 163 -4.64 7.62 -2.41
CA THR A 163 -4.39 7.86 -3.84
C THR A 163 -3.31 6.94 -4.41
N GLY A 164 -2.29 6.62 -3.60
CA GLY A 164 -1.17 5.79 -4.03
C GLY A 164 -0.15 6.49 -4.92
N LYS A 165 0.76 5.70 -5.50
CA LYS A 165 1.86 6.24 -6.31
C LYS A 165 2.36 5.26 -7.36
N ARG A 166 2.84 5.82 -8.50
CA ARG A 166 3.55 5.07 -9.53
C ARG A 166 5.05 5.02 -9.23
N PHE A 167 5.65 3.87 -9.44
CA PHE A 167 7.10 3.68 -9.34
C PHE A 167 7.68 3.07 -10.62
N SER A 168 8.93 3.41 -10.90
CA SER A 168 9.75 2.67 -11.87
C SER A 168 10.41 1.49 -11.16
N THR A 169 10.87 0.49 -11.93
CA THR A 169 11.62 -0.66 -11.37
C THR A 169 12.96 -0.28 -10.75
N ASN A 170 13.49 0.91 -11.11
CA ASN A 170 14.75 1.44 -10.58
C ASN A 170 14.60 2.21 -9.26
N VAL A 171 13.37 2.28 -8.71
CA VAL A 171 13.13 2.94 -7.42
C VAL A 171 14.00 2.31 -6.32
N THR A 172 14.57 3.16 -5.47
CA THR A 172 15.39 2.73 -4.36
C THR A 172 14.55 2.31 -3.16
N ALA A 173 15.12 1.49 -2.27
CA ALA A 173 14.47 1.11 -1.02
C ALA A 173 14.22 2.33 -0.11
N GLU A 174 15.12 3.30 -0.13
CA GLU A 174 14.99 4.55 0.63
C GLU A 174 13.80 5.40 0.14
N GLU A 175 13.65 5.57 -1.18
CA GLU A 175 12.51 6.29 -1.76
C GLU A 175 11.17 5.60 -1.44
N LEU A 176 11.13 4.26 -1.49
CA LEU A 176 9.95 3.48 -1.12
C LEU A 176 9.62 3.60 0.35
N LYS A 177 10.64 3.55 1.22
CA LYS A 177 10.47 3.72 2.66
C LYS A 177 9.92 5.10 3.01
N ASN A 178 10.54 6.16 2.48
CA ASN A 178 10.12 7.53 2.74
C ASN A 178 8.66 7.76 2.30
N TRP A 179 8.31 7.27 1.11
CA TRP A 179 6.92 7.34 0.64
C TRP A 179 5.96 6.57 1.54
N ALA A 180 6.31 5.34 1.94
CA ALA A 180 5.44 4.53 2.79
C ALA A 180 5.25 5.17 4.17
N ASP A 181 6.32 5.70 4.77
CA ASP A 181 6.25 6.39 6.06
C ASP A 181 5.30 7.62 6.00
N GLU A 182 5.29 8.36 4.88
CA GLU A 182 4.34 9.48 4.64
C GLU A 182 2.88 9.00 4.55
N GLN A 183 2.63 7.76 4.09
CA GLN A 183 1.28 7.23 3.93
C GLN A 183 0.72 6.64 5.23
N ILE A 184 1.60 6.19 6.13
CA ILE A 184 1.24 5.48 7.37
C ILE A 184 0.98 6.46 8.54
N GLN A 185 1.42 7.70 8.41
CA GLN A 185 1.16 8.77 9.40
C GLN A 185 -0.33 9.18 9.34
#